data_86188336f65f36cab42608fa4332e56f
#
_entry.id   86188336f65f36cab42608fa4332e56f
#
_cell.length_a   1.000
_cell.length_b   1.000
_cell.length_c   1.000
_cell.angle_alpha   90.00
_cell.angle_beta   90.00
_cell.angle_gamma   90.00
#
_symmetry.space_group_name_H-M   'P 1'
#
loop_
_entity.id
_entity.type
_entity.pdbx_description
1 polymer ?
#
loop_
_entity_poly.entity_id
_entity_poly.type
_entity_poly.pdbx_seq_one_letter_code
_entity_poly.pdbx_strand_id
1 'polypeptide(L)'
;MDDFTVFLIVALVFHSVILFFDVVFKSCSHYPYLYFLNSTGVQVTPFRIQWFTSAFNRQIQKWGTKRPKLLTAWFTAGTWVTIATMPLAVFLVLHTIFTALRSSVHDVKSAVFVEPLVPGWNLPTSDFGYYISSLLISSVIHELGHAIAAVREDVHLIGFSASIFFVVPMVMTHLDQLDPLPAFRQLRILCAGVWHNIFLALLAAVVATTLPWLLYPFFDFGTGVQIEHIKEGSPLLAEGGLLLGDKITQINQCKVRGITSWQDCVVQAIQEPNVGYCIPDSFIKEHDESVPAKHISESLVECCGSNSPRHLCFEYVGTDDEPLPLPQHSCLLARNVVDLKLQHCSAPPDCPSSLHCFRPSLENSTRLIQIHRARGPTVLYLGGPADIYHSITVTDFISIYKFFPSSIPDALTKLCQFVTLFSSGLAILNVIPCFYFDGQFIMHTLSEVFLSRRVPMATARQAISLCITIFGTVMLIVYILVMIITAY
;
A
#
# COMPACT_ATOMS: atom_id res chain seq x y z
N MET A 1 -3.92 3.16 -23.88
CA MET A 1 -2.94 4.11 -23.33
C MET A 1 -3.00 3.90 -21.83
N ASP A 2 -1.88 3.58 -21.23
CA ASP A 2 -1.86 3.26 -19.79
C ASP A 2 -2.23 4.51 -18.98
N ASP A 3 -2.98 4.35 -17.90
CA ASP A 3 -3.46 5.45 -17.04
C ASP A 3 -2.33 6.38 -16.60
N PHE A 4 -1.13 5.83 -16.41
CA PHE A 4 0.08 6.59 -16.09
C PHE A 4 0.49 7.54 -17.23
N THR A 5 0.44 7.10 -18.49
CA THR A 5 0.75 7.93 -19.66
C THR A 5 -0.25 9.08 -19.80
N VAL A 6 -1.54 8.80 -19.59
CA VAL A 6 -2.59 9.83 -19.60
C VAL A 6 -2.32 10.87 -18.52
N PHE A 7 -2.00 10.42 -17.30
CA PHE A 7 -1.68 11.28 -16.17
C PHE A 7 -0.48 12.21 -16.46
N LEU A 8 0.61 11.67 -17.03
CA LEU A 8 1.78 12.47 -17.42
C LEU A 8 1.45 13.52 -18.47
N ILE A 9 0.66 13.16 -19.50
CA ILE A 9 0.23 14.10 -20.54
C ILE A 9 -0.62 15.21 -19.94
N VAL A 10 -1.58 14.88 -19.08
CA VAL A 10 -2.44 15.87 -18.40
C VAL A 10 -1.60 16.84 -17.56
N ALA A 11 -0.63 16.32 -16.79
CA ALA A 11 0.27 17.14 -15.98
C ALA A 11 1.14 18.07 -16.86
N LEU A 12 1.67 17.55 -17.95
CA LEU A 12 2.47 18.33 -18.92
C LEU A 12 1.65 19.45 -19.55
N VAL A 13 0.43 19.15 -20.02
CA VAL A 13 -0.48 20.14 -20.60
C VAL A 13 -0.83 21.21 -19.56
N PHE A 14 -1.18 20.81 -18.32
CA PHE A 14 -1.50 21.72 -17.24
C PHE A 14 -0.36 22.74 -16.99
N HIS A 15 0.88 22.26 -16.81
CA HIS A 15 2.02 23.14 -16.60
C HIS A 15 2.32 24.02 -17.81
N SER A 16 2.18 23.48 -19.04
CA SER A 16 2.40 24.24 -20.28
C SER A 16 1.39 25.39 -20.42
N VAL A 17 0.14 25.14 -20.11
CA VAL A 17 -0.94 26.15 -20.14
C VAL A 17 -0.69 27.24 -19.11
N ILE A 18 -0.36 26.89 -17.86
CA ILE A 18 -0.04 27.88 -16.83
C ILE A 18 1.17 28.72 -17.20
N LEU A 19 2.24 28.08 -17.68
CA LEU A 19 3.46 28.76 -18.12
C LEU A 19 3.17 29.70 -19.29
N PHE A 20 2.37 29.27 -20.27
CA PHE A 20 1.96 30.10 -21.40
C PHE A 20 1.24 31.37 -20.92
N PHE A 21 0.24 31.25 -20.07
CA PHE A 21 -0.47 32.43 -19.53
C PHE A 21 0.44 33.30 -18.68
N ASP A 22 1.33 32.73 -17.86
CA ASP A 22 2.31 33.50 -17.08
C ASP A 22 3.21 34.36 -17.97
N VAL A 23 3.76 33.74 -19.03
CA VAL A 23 4.62 34.44 -20.00
C VAL A 23 3.85 35.55 -20.74
N VAL A 24 2.64 35.24 -21.23
CA VAL A 24 1.79 36.23 -21.93
C VAL A 24 1.45 37.40 -21.04
N PHE A 25 0.95 37.16 -19.83
CA PHE A 25 0.55 38.26 -18.92
C PHE A 25 1.73 39.07 -18.42
N LYS A 26 2.88 38.48 -18.19
CA LYS A 26 4.12 39.21 -17.87
C LYS A 26 4.60 40.05 -19.06
N SER A 27 4.58 39.50 -20.27
CA SER A 27 5.00 40.20 -21.50
C SER A 27 4.09 41.39 -21.83
N CYS A 28 2.78 41.25 -21.60
CA CYS A 28 1.80 42.33 -21.79
C CYS A 28 1.71 43.29 -20.60
N SER A 29 2.52 43.09 -19.54
CA SER A 29 2.49 43.89 -18.31
C SER A 29 1.09 43.99 -17.72
N HIS A 30 0.34 42.89 -17.71
CA HIS A 30 -1.04 42.87 -17.21
C HIS A 30 -1.08 43.09 -15.71
N TYR A 31 -1.41 44.34 -15.31
CA TYR A 31 -1.30 44.83 -13.92
C TYR A 31 -2.04 43.96 -12.88
N PRO A 32 -3.30 43.52 -13.08
CA PRO A 32 -3.99 42.67 -12.10
C PRO A 32 -3.26 41.37 -11.82
N TYR A 33 -2.66 40.73 -12.86
CA TYR A 33 -1.90 39.50 -12.72
C TYR A 33 -0.57 39.73 -11.98
N LEU A 34 0.16 40.77 -12.33
CA LEU A 34 1.42 41.10 -11.67
C LEU A 34 1.18 41.48 -10.20
N TYR A 35 0.09 42.21 -9.91
CA TYR A 35 -0.31 42.52 -8.55
C TYR A 35 -0.65 41.23 -7.76
N PHE A 36 -1.41 40.29 -8.37
CA PHE A 36 -1.72 39.02 -7.75
C PHE A 36 -0.44 38.21 -7.43
N LEU A 37 0.50 38.07 -8.37
CA LEU A 37 1.76 37.37 -8.11
C LEU A 37 2.55 38.03 -6.96
N ASN A 38 2.64 39.32 -6.97
CA ASN A 38 3.41 40.04 -5.95
C ASN A 38 2.75 40.04 -4.55
N SER A 39 1.43 40.15 -4.51
CA SER A 39 0.68 40.14 -3.25
C SER A 39 0.56 38.77 -2.61
N THR A 40 0.51 37.70 -3.43
CA THR A 40 0.41 36.30 -2.94
C THR A 40 1.76 35.64 -2.75
N GLY A 41 2.85 36.15 -3.36
CA GLY A 41 4.16 35.49 -3.35
C GLY A 41 4.25 34.25 -4.25
N VAL A 42 3.31 34.11 -5.19
CA VAL A 42 3.33 33.00 -6.17
C VAL A 42 4.33 33.31 -7.27
N GLN A 43 5.13 32.29 -7.62
CA GLN A 43 6.07 32.34 -8.74
C GLN A 43 5.82 31.13 -9.65
N VAL A 44 5.74 31.39 -10.95
CA VAL A 44 5.60 30.36 -11.96
C VAL A 44 6.90 30.27 -12.76
N THR A 45 7.44 29.05 -12.83
CA THR A 45 8.62 28.68 -13.63
C THR A 45 8.32 27.42 -14.43
N PRO A 46 9.11 27.05 -15.44
CA PRO A 46 8.87 25.82 -16.18
C PRO A 46 8.75 24.61 -15.23
N PHE A 47 7.64 23.89 -15.34
CA PHE A 47 7.29 22.70 -14.52
C PHE A 47 7.24 22.90 -13.02
N ARG A 48 7.32 24.17 -12.51
CA ARG A 48 7.29 24.45 -11.08
C ARG A 48 6.43 25.67 -10.79
N ILE A 49 5.45 25.47 -9.90
CA ILE A 49 4.65 26.53 -9.31
C ILE A 49 5.07 26.61 -7.84
N GLN A 50 5.55 27.76 -7.41
CA GLN A 50 6.05 27.99 -6.05
C GLN A 50 5.26 29.10 -5.39
N TRP A 51 4.91 28.91 -4.13
CA TRP A 51 4.27 29.85 -3.26
C TRP A 51 5.15 30.11 -2.04
N PHE A 52 5.53 31.37 -1.81
CA PHE A 52 6.31 31.80 -0.64
C PHE A 52 5.40 32.40 0.41
N THR A 53 5.62 32.06 1.70
CA THR A 53 4.87 32.59 2.82
C THR A 53 5.72 32.74 4.09
N SER A 54 5.50 33.81 4.82
CA SER A 54 6.07 34.05 6.17
C SER A 54 5.02 33.96 7.28
N ALA A 55 3.78 33.60 6.94
CA ALA A 55 2.65 33.61 7.86
C ALA A 55 2.85 32.73 9.11
N PHE A 56 3.60 31.64 8.99
CA PHE A 56 3.86 30.68 10.08
C PHE A 56 5.04 31.08 10.97
N ASN A 57 5.89 32.04 10.57
CA ASN A 57 7.12 32.40 11.29
C ASN A 57 6.88 32.71 12.76
N ARG A 58 5.84 33.49 13.07
CA ARG A 58 5.50 33.86 14.46
C ARG A 58 5.16 32.62 15.32
N GLN A 59 4.47 31.65 14.76
CA GLN A 59 4.08 30.43 15.48
C GLN A 59 5.28 29.53 15.73
N ILE A 60 6.14 29.36 14.73
CA ILE A 60 7.37 28.56 14.84
C ILE A 60 8.35 29.19 15.80
N GLN A 61 8.45 30.52 15.82
CA GLN A 61 9.28 31.23 16.80
C GLN A 61 8.80 30.95 18.23
N LYS A 62 7.49 30.94 18.47
CA LYS A 62 6.93 30.53 19.78
C LYS A 62 7.27 29.08 20.13
N TRP A 63 7.22 28.17 19.18
CA TRP A 63 7.55 26.75 19.42
C TRP A 63 9.04 26.56 19.70
N GLY A 64 9.92 27.15 18.91
CA GLY A 64 11.39 27.02 19.06
C GLY A 64 11.94 27.65 20.34
N THR A 65 11.26 28.64 20.91
CA THR A 65 11.64 29.27 22.19
C THR A 65 11.02 28.62 23.43
N LYS A 66 9.95 27.80 23.25
CA LYS A 66 9.28 27.10 24.35
C LYS A 66 10.10 25.88 24.79
N ARG A 67 10.42 25.77 26.10
CA ARG A 67 11.21 24.67 26.69
C ARG A 67 12.59 24.48 26.04
N PRO A 68 13.48 25.45 26.10
CA PRO A 68 14.75 25.45 25.37
C PRO A 68 15.65 24.25 25.68
N LYS A 69 15.74 23.82 26.94
CA LYS A 69 16.57 22.65 27.34
C LYS A 69 16.09 21.35 26.68
N LEU A 70 14.77 21.13 26.62
CA LEU A 70 14.19 19.94 26.01
C LEU A 70 14.45 19.90 24.50
N LEU A 71 14.21 21.03 23.80
CA LEU A 71 14.48 21.12 22.37
C LEU A 71 15.95 20.93 22.02
N THR A 72 16.86 21.51 22.81
CA THR A 72 18.30 21.28 22.60
C THR A 72 18.68 19.80 22.78
N ALA A 73 18.15 19.13 23.80
CA ALA A 73 18.38 17.69 23.99
C ALA A 73 17.78 16.89 22.83
N TRP A 74 16.56 17.21 22.39
CA TRP A 74 15.89 16.57 21.27
C TRP A 74 16.69 16.66 19.96
N PHE A 75 17.12 17.87 19.59
CA PHE A 75 17.92 18.05 18.38
C PHE A 75 19.34 17.49 18.50
N THR A 76 19.92 17.47 19.71
CA THR A 76 21.22 16.82 19.93
C THR A 76 21.11 15.30 19.76
N ALA A 77 20.07 14.66 20.32
CA ALA A 77 19.80 13.24 20.10
C ALA A 77 19.58 12.96 18.60
N GLY A 78 18.75 13.78 17.94
CA GLY A 78 18.50 13.68 16.50
C GLY A 78 19.77 13.80 15.66
N THR A 79 20.69 14.69 16.01
CA THR A 79 21.97 14.83 15.32
C THR A 79 22.78 13.53 15.36
N TRP A 80 22.90 12.89 16.53
CA TRP A 80 23.65 11.63 16.65
C TRP A 80 22.96 10.47 15.91
N VAL A 81 21.64 10.38 15.98
CA VAL A 81 20.91 9.36 15.23
C VAL A 81 21.08 9.56 13.72
N THR A 82 20.95 10.78 13.22
CA THR A 82 21.13 11.10 11.79
C THR A 82 22.56 10.78 11.32
N ILE A 83 23.58 11.13 12.09
CA ILE A 83 24.97 10.79 11.76
C ILE A 83 25.19 9.27 11.73
N ALA A 84 24.59 8.53 12.65
CA ALA A 84 24.67 7.06 12.65
C ALA A 84 23.90 6.41 11.50
N THR A 85 22.80 7.02 11.07
CA THR A 85 21.99 6.54 9.93
C THR A 85 22.67 6.76 8.57
N MET A 86 23.57 7.74 8.45
CA MET A 86 24.23 8.06 7.17
C MET A 86 25.02 6.87 6.58
N PRO A 87 25.97 6.23 7.29
CA PRO A 87 26.67 5.06 6.76
C PRO A 87 25.74 3.87 6.53
N LEU A 88 24.69 3.71 7.33
CA LEU A 88 23.69 2.67 7.16
C LEU A 88 22.90 2.88 5.85
N ALA A 89 22.47 4.11 5.56
CA ALA A 89 21.75 4.43 4.32
C ALA A 89 22.62 4.15 3.07
N VAL A 90 23.89 4.59 3.10
CA VAL A 90 24.84 4.29 2.03
C VAL A 90 25.04 2.78 1.85
N PHE A 91 25.19 2.05 2.96
CA PHE A 91 25.33 0.59 2.93
C PHE A 91 24.09 -0.09 2.32
N LEU A 92 22.88 0.31 2.73
CA LEU A 92 21.62 -0.26 2.21
C LEU A 92 21.47 -0.04 0.70
N VAL A 93 21.81 1.15 0.20
CA VAL A 93 21.75 1.45 -1.25
C VAL A 93 22.80 0.64 -2.01
N LEU A 94 24.04 0.57 -1.52
CA LEU A 94 25.09 -0.24 -2.15
C LEU A 94 24.74 -1.73 -2.13
N HIS A 95 24.20 -2.24 -1.03
CA HIS A 95 23.75 -3.62 -0.92
C HIS A 95 22.62 -3.92 -1.93
N THR A 96 21.65 -3.00 -2.07
CA THR A 96 20.56 -3.14 -3.05
C THR A 96 21.10 -3.18 -4.49
N ILE A 97 22.02 -2.26 -4.85
CA ILE A 97 22.67 -2.27 -6.17
C ILE A 97 23.38 -3.60 -6.42
N PHE A 98 24.19 -4.05 -5.45
CA PHE A 98 24.97 -5.29 -5.59
C PHE A 98 24.06 -6.52 -5.75
N THR A 99 23.00 -6.58 -4.95
CA THR A 99 22.03 -7.71 -5.01
C THR A 99 21.27 -7.71 -6.32
N ALA A 100 20.81 -6.55 -6.78
CA ALA A 100 20.11 -6.41 -8.05
C ALA A 100 20.99 -6.78 -9.27
N LEU A 101 22.29 -6.47 -9.22
CA LEU A 101 23.22 -6.85 -10.29
C LEU A 101 23.62 -8.32 -10.27
N ARG A 102 23.49 -9.00 -9.12
CA ARG A 102 23.89 -10.41 -8.96
C ARG A 102 22.74 -11.40 -9.17
N SER A 103 21.52 -10.99 -8.89
CA SER A 103 20.32 -11.83 -9.00
C SER A 103 19.86 -11.93 -10.45
N SER A 104 19.43 -13.14 -10.88
CA SER A 104 18.68 -13.28 -12.14
C SER A 104 17.33 -12.56 -12.03
N VAL A 105 16.83 -12.07 -13.15
CA VAL A 105 15.64 -11.20 -13.25
C VAL A 105 14.40 -11.70 -12.45
N HIS A 106 14.28 -13.01 -12.22
CA HIS A 106 13.18 -13.61 -11.47
C HIS A 106 13.31 -13.52 -9.93
N ASP A 107 14.53 -13.41 -9.40
CA ASP A 107 14.79 -13.43 -7.94
C ASP A 107 14.97 -12.03 -7.31
N VAL A 108 15.00 -10.99 -8.13
CA VAL A 108 15.29 -9.61 -7.69
C VAL A 108 14.25 -9.08 -6.70
N LYS A 109 12.97 -9.38 -6.90
CA LYS A 109 11.86 -8.86 -6.05
C LYS A 109 11.95 -9.29 -4.58
N SER A 110 12.53 -10.46 -4.29
CA SER A 110 12.66 -10.95 -2.91
C SER A 110 13.90 -10.44 -2.18
N ALA A 111 14.86 -9.85 -2.89
CA ALA A 111 16.18 -9.49 -2.37
C ALA A 111 16.43 -7.98 -2.27
N VAL A 112 15.52 -7.14 -2.78
CA VAL A 112 15.65 -5.68 -2.78
C VAL A 112 15.13 -5.09 -1.46
N PHE A 113 16.02 -4.45 -0.69
CA PHE A 113 15.68 -3.80 0.59
C PHE A 113 15.07 -2.40 0.43
N VAL A 114 15.42 -1.71 -0.65
CA VAL A 114 14.93 -0.36 -0.94
C VAL A 114 14.44 -0.35 -2.38
N GLU A 115 13.16 -0.16 -2.59
CA GLU A 115 12.52 -0.07 -3.90
C GLU A 115 12.04 1.35 -4.16
N PRO A 116 12.31 1.94 -5.35
CA PRO A 116 11.77 3.26 -5.67
C PRO A 116 10.25 3.16 -5.87
N LEU A 117 9.51 3.98 -5.15
CA LEU A 117 8.05 3.99 -5.16
C LEU A 117 7.55 4.89 -6.30
N VAL A 118 7.02 4.29 -7.35
CA VAL A 118 6.50 5.02 -8.52
C VAL A 118 5.03 4.68 -8.72
N PRO A 119 4.12 5.66 -8.57
CA PRO A 119 2.70 5.47 -8.85
C PRO A 119 2.47 5.01 -10.29
N GLY A 120 1.64 3.99 -10.48
CA GLY A 120 1.34 3.41 -11.78
C GLY A 120 2.36 2.37 -12.28
N TRP A 121 3.47 2.18 -11.58
CA TRP A 121 4.45 1.14 -11.86
C TRP A 121 4.41 0.01 -10.80
N ASN A 122 4.83 0.32 -9.58
CA ASN A 122 4.81 -0.63 -8.46
C ASN A 122 3.77 -0.28 -7.39
N LEU A 123 3.07 0.83 -7.56
CA LEU A 123 1.98 1.27 -6.69
C LEU A 123 0.69 1.48 -7.50
N PRO A 124 -0.47 1.02 -7.00
CA PRO A 124 -1.76 1.19 -7.70
C PRO A 124 -2.12 2.67 -7.82
N THR A 125 -2.60 3.06 -9.01
CA THR A 125 -3.04 4.44 -9.28
C THR A 125 -4.24 4.88 -8.43
N SER A 126 -5.06 3.92 -7.96
CA SER A 126 -6.18 4.17 -7.03
C SER A 126 -5.76 4.85 -5.73
N ASP A 127 -4.51 4.66 -5.30
CA ASP A 127 -3.98 5.15 -4.04
C ASP A 127 -3.24 6.49 -4.17
N PHE A 128 -3.30 7.11 -5.35
CA PHE A 128 -2.57 8.35 -5.64
C PHE A 128 -2.80 9.46 -4.62
N GLY A 129 -4.04 9.60 -4.10
CA GLY A 129 -4.37 10.55 -3.05
C GLY A 129 -3.59 10.33 -1.75
N TYR A 130 -3.37 9.07 -1.38
CA TYR A 130 -2.56 8.72 -0.20
C TYR A 130 -1.08 9.04 -0.42
N TYR A 131 -0.54 8.81 -1.63
CA TYR A 131 0.87 9.12 -1.95
C TYR A 131 1.14 10.61 -1.81
N ILE A 132 0.34 11.45 -2.48
CA ILE A 132 0.49 12.90 -2.43
C ILE A 132 0.33 13.43 -1.00
N SER A 133 -0.70 12.97 -0.27
CA SER A 133 -0.93 13.38 1.11
C SER A 133 0.21 12.99 2.03
N SER A 134 0.69 11.75 1.93
CA SER A 134 1.79 11.25 2.76
C SER A 134 3.12 11.94 2.45
N LEU A 135 3.41 12.18 1.17
CA LEU A 135 4.61 12.91 0.75
C LEU A 135 4.57 14.37 1.23
N LEU A 136 3.40 15.02 1.14
CA LEU A 136 3.21 16.38 1.65
C LEU A 136 3.39 16.45 3.16
N ILE A 137 2.75 15.53 3.92
CA ILE A 137 2.91 15.45 5.38
C ILE A 137 4.38 15.26 5.75
N SER A 138 5.05 14.30 5.11
CA SER A 138 6.46 14.00 5.38
C SER A 138 7.39 15.18 5.05
N SER A 139 7.14 15.87 3.93
CA SER A 139 7.90 17.07 3.55
C SER A 139 7.66 18.24 4.50
N VAL A 140 6.41 18.50 4.90
CA VAL A 140 6.08 19.58 5.86
C VAL A 140 6.72 19.33 7.21
N ILE A 141 6.67 18.11 7.74
CA ILE A 141 7.27 17.76 9.04
C ILE A 141 8.80 17.83 8.98
N HIS A 142 9.40 17.45 7.87
CA HIS A 142 10.84 17.60 7.62
C HIS A 142 11.28 19.05 7.72
N GLU A 143 10.64 19.93 6.94
CA GLU A 143 10.97 21.36 6.91
C GLU A 143 10.64 22.08 8.23
N LEU A 144 9.58 21.64 8.91
CA LEU A 144 9.27 22.11 10.25
C LEU A 144 10.39 21.78 11.25
N GLY A 145 11.03 20.62 11.08
CA GLY A 145 12.20 20.23 11.84
C GLY A 145 13.34 21.24 11.73
N HIS A 146 13.73 21.58 10.50
CA HIS A 146 14.76 22.60 10.23
C HIS A 146 14.39 23.96 10.81
N ALA A 147 13.13 24.40 10.62
CA ALA A 147 12.66 25.69 11.08
C ALA A 147 12.68 25.82 12.62
N ILE A 148 12.20 24.80 13.35
CA ILE A 148 12.19 24.82 14.82
C ILE A 148 13.62 24.76 15.37
N ALA A 149 14.50 23.93 14.74
CA ALA A 149 15.90 23.84 15.13
C ALA A 149 16.66 25.16 14.89
N ALA A 150 16.41 25.82 13.75
CA ALA A 150 16.99 27.13 13.43
C ALA A 150 16.63 28.19 14.47
N VAL A 151 15.34 28.33 14.78
CA VAL A 151 14.88 29.24 15.82
C VAL A 151 15.47 28.91 17.17
N ARG A 152 15.62 27.61 17.49
CA ARG A 152 16.26 27.17 18.76
C ARG A 152 17.73 27.57 18.85
N GLU A 153 18.43 27.58 17.71
CA GLU A 153 19.84 27.94 17.60
C GLU A 153 20.06 29.45 17.30
N ASP A 154 19.00 30.27 17.44
CA ASP A 154 18.98 31.72 17.24
C ASP A 154 19.23 32.15 15.78
N VAL A 155 18.89 31.29 14.81
CA VAL A 155 18.91 31.63 13.37
C VAL A 155 17.57 32.21 12.95
N HIS A 156 17.64 33.29 12.16
CA HIS A 156 16.44 33.96 11.67
C HIS A 156 15.75 33.13 10.60
N LEU A 157 14.44 32.91 10.78
CA LEU A 157 13.56 32.24 9.83
C LEU A 157 12.97 33.27 8.85
N ILE A 158 13.35 33.19 7.59
CA ILE A 158 12.85 34.08 6.52
C ILE A 158 11.42 33.69 6.15
N GLY A 159 11.15 32.41 5.93
CA GLY A 159 9.83 31.89 5.58
C GLY A 159 9.86 30.48 5.02
N PHE A 160 8.74 30.10 4.42
CA PHE A 160 8.57 28.81 3.76
C PHE A 160 8.17 28.99 2.30
N SER A 161 8.62 28.11 1.44
CA SER A 161 8.04 27.96 0.12
C SER A 161 7.43 26.57 -0.06
N ALA A 162 6.17 26.56 -0.47
CA ALA A 162 5.52 25.36 -0.97
C ALA A 162 5.59 25.38 -2.50
N SER A 163 6.00 24.30 -3.11
CA SER A 163 6.07 24.19 -4.57
C SER A 163 5.55 22.85 -5.06
N ILE A 164 4.95 22.88 -6.23
CA ILE A 164 4.61 21.67 -6.99
C ILE A 164 5.59 21.60 -8.16
N PHE A 165 6.48 20.63 -8.11
CA PHE A 165 7.40 20.35 -9.22
C PHE A 165 6.80 19.20 -10.03
N PHE A 166 6.34 19.50 -11.23
CA PHE A 166 5.53 18.64 -12.07
C PHE A 166 4.26 18.16 -11.35
N VAL A 167 4.29 17.09 -10.60
CA VAL A 167 3.19 16.59 -9.73
C VAL A 167 3.62 16.35 -8.29
N VAL A 168 4.91 16.52 -8.00
CA VAL A 168 5.48 16.25 -6.69
C VAL A 168 5.38 17.50 -5.82
N PRO A 169 4.63 17.46 -4.71
CA PRO A 169 4.60 18.56 -3.75
C PRO A 169 5.90 18.58 -2.96
N MET A 170 6.51 19.76 -2.86
CA MET A 170 7.73 20.01 -2.11
C MET A 170 7.55 21.24 -1.23
N VAL A 171 8.04 21.16 -0.01
CA VAL A 171 8.14 22.31 0.90
C VAL A 171 9.61 22.60 1.15
N MET A 172 9.98 23.85 1.33
CA MET A 172 11.35 24.28 1.63
C MET A 172 11.34 25.39 2.67
N THR A 173 12.21 25.30 3.65
CA THR A 173 12.43 26.32 4.66
C THR A 173 13.55 27.28 4.22
N HIS A 174 13.28 28.56 4.29
CA HIS A 174 14.26 29.61 4.00
C HIS A 174 14.82 30.16 5.30
N LEU A 175 16.09 29.90 5.54
CA LEU A 175 16.85 30.33 6.72
C LEU A 175 17.88 31.40 6.34
N ASP A 176 18.29 32.18 7.31
CA ASP A 176 19.44 33.06 7.17
C ASP A 176 20.74 32.23 7.15
N GLN A 177 21.88 32.88 6.90
CA GLN A 177 23.17 32.19 6.77
C GLN A 177 23.56 31.43 8.04
N LEU A 178 23.99 30.18 7.86
CA LEU A 178 24.42 29.30 8.96
C LEU A 178 25.91 29.43 9.29
N ASP A 179 26.70 29.97 8.36
CA ASP A 179 28.16 30.02 8.46
C ASP A 179 28.71 30.67 9.76
N PRO A 180 28.06 31.67 10.38
CA PRO A 180 28.54 32.26 11.64
C PRO A 180 28.41 31.34 12.86
N LEU A 181 27.63 30.24 12.78
CA LEU A 181 27.41 29.34 13.92
C LEU A 181 28.53 28.33 14.08
N PRO A 182 28.81 27.88 15.33
CA PRO A 182 29.67 26.72 15.58
C PRO A 182 29.15 25.49 14.86
N ALA A 183 30.04 24.70 14.26
CA ALA A 183 29.66 23.58 13.39
C ALA A 183 28.69 22.56 14.02
N PHE A 184 28.76 22.30 15.32
CA PHE A 184 27.81 21.42 16.01
C PHE A 184 26.40 22.00 16.12
N ARG A 185 26.26 23.35 16.19
CA ARG A 185 24.96 24.02 16.14
C ARG A 185 24.36 23.98 14.72
N GLN A 186 25.24 24.13 13.69
CA GLN A 186 24.83 23.91 12.30
C GLN A 186 24.31 22.48 12.09
N LEU A 187 25.02 21.45 12.59
CA LEU A 187 24.61 20.05 12.49
C LEU A 187 23.23 19.80 13.12
N ARG A 188 22.90 20.45 14.26
CA ARG A 188 21.58 20.30 14.87
C ARG A 188 20.46 20.81 13.96
N ILE A 189 20.71 21.88 13.20
CA ILE A 189 19.74 22.41 12.24
C ILE A 189 19.65 21.47 11.01
N LEU A 190 20.78 21.13 10.45
CA LEU A 190 20.85 20.31 9.21
C LEU A 190 20.32 18.88 9.40
N CYS A 191 20.53 18.28 10.56
CA CYS A 191 20.04 16.93 10.87
C CYS A 191 18.56 16.91 11.30
N ALA A 192 17.96 18.08 11.61
CA ALA A 192 16.64 18.15 12.20
C ALA A 192 15.53 17.63 11.28
N GLY A 193 15.61 17.86 9.97
CA GLY A 193 14.64 17.35 9.00
C GLY A 193 14.64 15.83 8.93
N VAL A 194 15.81 15.24 8.76
CA VAL A 194 15.99 13.77 8.75
C VAL A 194 15.49 13.15 10.05
N TRP A 195 15.85 13.73 11.21
CA TRP A 195 15.40 13.28 12.52
C TRP A 195 13.87 13.29 12.66
N HIS A 196 13.20 14.36 12.20
CA HIS A 196 11.76 14.46 12.27
C HIS A 196 11.07 13.43 11.35
N ASN A 197 11.64 13.13 10.20
CA ASN A 197 11.14 12.08 9.34
C ASN A 197 11.31 10.68 9.94
N ILE A 198 12.45 10.38 10.57
CA ILE A 198 12.64 9.12 11.32
C ILE A 198 11.59 9.01 12.44
N PHE A 199 11.39 10.07 13.21
CA PHE A 199 10.42 10.09 14.29
C PHE A 199 8.98 9.95 13.77
N LEU A 200 8.63 10.64 12.69
CA LEU A 200 7.32 10.55 12.05
C LEU A 200 7.03 9.13 11.52
N ALA A 201 8.03 8.50 10.89
CA ALA A 201 7.90 7.12 10.40
C ALA A 201 7.63 6.14 11.57
N LEU A 202 8.39 6.26 12.66
CA LEU A 202 8.17 5.45 13.86
C LEU A 202 6.81 5.71 14.50
N LEU A 203 6.40 6.97 14.61
CA LEU A 203 5.09 7.33 15.16
C LEU A 203 3.96 6.78 14.32
N ALA A 204 4.03 6.95 13.00
CA ALA A 204 3.02 6.44 12.07
C ALA A 204 2.94 4.91 12.10
N ALA A 205 4.08 4.22 12.17
CA ALA A 205 4.12 2.77 12.32
C ALA A 205 3.47 2.29 13.64
N VAL A 206 3.77 2.97 14.76
CA VAL A 206 3.14 2.69 16.06
C VAL A 206 1.63 2.94 15.99
N VAL A 207 1.20 4.06 15.40
CA VAL A 207 -0.24 4.35 15.22
C VAL A 207 -0.90 3.26 14.38
N ALA A 208 -0.31 2.88 13.23
CA ALA A 208 -0.86 1.84 12.37
C ALA A 208 -1.03 0.49 13.08
N THR A 209 -0.04 0.09 13.89
CA THR A 209 -0.07 -1.18 14.63
C THR A 209 -1.00 -1.17 15.85
N THR A 210 -1.18 0.01 16.48
CA THR A 210 -2.05 0.15 17.66
C THR A 210 -3.48 0.54 17.32
N LEU A 211 -3.75 0.94 16.08
CA LEU A 211 -5.07 1.42 15.63
C LEU A 211 -6.21 0.43 15.91
N PRO A 212 -6.08 -0.91 15.67
CA PRO A 212 -7.13 -1.86 16.02
C PRO A 212 -7.49 -1.83 17.51
N TRP A 213 -6.49 -1.69 18.39
CA TRP A 213 -6.71 -1.59 19.83
C TRP A 213 -7.43 -0.31 20.25
N LEU A 214 -7.07 0.82 19.60
CA LEU A 214 -7.72 2.12 19.86
C LEU A 214 -9.17 2.14 19.37
N LEU A 215 -9.46 1.40 18.30
CA LEU A 215 -10.78 1.36 17.67
C LEU A 215 -11.66 0.20 18.18
N TYR A 216 -11.15 -0.66 19.08
CA TYR A 216 -11.90 -1.78 19.66
C TYR A 216 -13.28 -1.41 20.23
N PRO A 217 -13.51 -0.22 20.84
CA PRO A 217 -14.86 0.15 21.31
C PRO A 217 -15.87 0.40 20.17
N PHE A 218 -15.43 0.61 18.96
CA PHE A 218 -16.26 1.01 17.81
C PHE A 218 -16.37 -0.09 16.74
N PHE A 219 -15.41 -1.03 16.72
CA PHE A 219 -15.30 -2.07 15.71
C PHE A 219 -15.07 -3.44 16.35
N ASP A 220 -15.69 -4.46 15.76
CA ASP A 220 -15.50 -5.87 16.12
C ASP A 220 -14.37 -6.47 15.27
N PHE A 221 -13.50 -7.26 15.89
CA PHE A 221 -12.33 -7.86 15.24
C PHE A 221 -12.27 -9.36 15.48
N GLY A 222 -11.69 -10.10 14.53
CA GLY A 222 -11.43 -11.53 14.69
C GLY A 222 -12.68 -12.42 14.59
N THR A 223 -13.82 -11.87 14.18
CA THR A 223 -15.10 -12.57 14.09
C THR A 223 -15.57 -12.80 12.65
N GLY A 224 -14.74 -12.41 11.67
CA GLY A 224 -14.99 -12.49 10.23
C GLY A 224 -14.38 -11.32 9.50
N VAL A 225 -14.77 -11.16 8.23
CA VAL A 225 -14.47 -9.98 7.41
C VAL A 225 -15.76 -9.37 6.88
N GLN A 226 -15.76 -8.06 6.68
CA GLN A 226 -16.90 -7.34 6.10
C GLN A 226 -16.60 -6.99 4.65
N ILE A 227 -17.58 -7.15 3.75
CA ILE A 227 -17.46 -6.76 2.35
C ILE A 227 -17.55 -5.24 2.25
N GLU A 228 -16.50 -4.62 1.72
CA GLU A 228 -16.43 -3.18 1.48
C GLU A 228 -16.82 -2.84 0.03
N HIS A 229 -16.36 -3.63 -0.93
CA HIS A 229 -16.63 -3.42 -2.34
C HIS A 229 -16.74 -4.74 -3.09
N ILE A 230 -17.68 -4.80 -4.05
CA ILE A 230 -17.80 -5.89 -5.02
C ILE A 230 -17.72 -5.26 -6.40
N LYS A 231 -16.84 -5.80 -7.25
CA LYS A 231 -16.65 -5.30 -8.62
C LYS A 231 -17.93 -5.42 -9.42
N GLU A 232 -18.30 -4.36 -10.12
CA GLU A 232 -19.46 -4.35 -11.00
C GLU A 232 -19.36 -5.43 -12.08
N GLY A 233 -20.45 -6.13 -12.35
CA GLY A 233 -20.48 -7.26 -13.29
C GLY A 233 -19.95 -8.59 -12.73
N SER A 234 -19.56 -8.65 -11.45
CA SER A 234 -19.19 -9.91 -10.80
C SER A 234 -20.42 -10.83 -10.67
N PRO A 235 -20.30 -12.13 -10.98
CA PRO A 235 -21.35 -13.10 -10.77
C PRO A 235 -21.74 -13.27 -9.29
N LEU A 236 -20.94 -12.77 -8.36
CA LEU A 236 -21.23 -12.74 -6.93
C LEU A 236 -22.32 -11.74 -6.53
N LEU A 237 -22.66 -10.80 -7.41
CA LEU A 237 -23.78 -9.85 -7.26
C LEU A 237 -25.14 -10.39 -7.76
N ALA A 238 -25.18 -11.62 -8.29
CA ALA A 238 -26.41 -12.23 -8.79
C ALA A 238 -27.47 -12.38 -7.69
N GLU A 239 -28.72 -12.68 -8.07
CA GLU A 239 -29.81 -12.93 -7.11
C GLU A 239 -29.44 -14.00 -6.08
N GLY A 240 -29.51 -13.64 -4.79
CA GLY A 240 -29.08 -14.49 -3.69
C GLY A 240 -27.57 -14.48 -3.43
N GLY A 241 -26.81 -13.62 -4.13
CA GLY A 241 -25.38 -13.42 -3.97
C GLY A 241 -24.99 -12.58 -2.74
N LEU A 242 -23.78 -12.06 -2.78
CA LEU A 242 -23.20 -11.24 -1.71
C LEU A 242 -23.67 -9.79 -1.82
N LEU A 243 -23.81 -9.13 -0.68
CA LEU A 243 -24.18 -7.73 -0.58
C LEU A 243 -23.06 -6.93 0.10
N LEU A 244 -22.99 -5.64 -0.22
CA LEU A 244 -22.12 -4.70 0.49
C LEU A 244 -22.48 -4.68 1.97
N GLY A 245 -21.46 -4.77 2.83
CA GLY A 245 -21.63 -4.84 4.28
C GLY A 245 -21.91 -6.23 4.84
N ASP A 246 -22.03 -7.27 4.01
CA ASP A 246 -22.13 -8.64 4.50
C ASP A 246 -20.88 -9.02 5.28
N LYS A 247 -21.09 -9.65 6.45
CA LYS A 247 -20.03 -10.21 7.28
C LYS A 247 -19.85 -11.68 6.93
N ILE A 248 -18.69 -12.02 6.38
CA ILE A 248 -18.33 -13.40 6.02
C ILE A 248 -17.58 -14.03 7.19
N THR A 249 -18.00 -15.23 7.57
CA THR A 249 -17.43 -15.95 8.71
C THR A 249 -16.76 -17.26 8.31
N GLN A 250 -17.06 -17.77 7.10
CA GLN A 250 -16.51 -19.05 6.64
C GLN A 250 -16.60 -19.16 5.11
N ILE A 251 -15.62 -19.79 4.49
CA ILE A 251 -15.61 -20.25 3.08
C ILE A 251 -15.45 -21.76 3.11
N ASN A 252 -16.40 -22.51 2.54
CA ASN A 252 -16.47 -23.96 2.65
C ASN A 252 -16.35 -24.41 4.13
N GLN A 253 -15.28 -25.11 4.49
CA GLN A 253 -14.97 -25.51 5.87
C GLN A 253 -13.95 -24.60 6.56
N CYS A 254 -13.33 -23.66 5.81
CA CYS A 254 -12.32 -22.76 6.33
C CYS A 254 -12.93 -21.57 7.06
N LYS A 255 -12.61 -21.40 8.36
CA LYS A 255 -13.11 -20.28 9.19
C LYS A 255 -12.37 -19.00 8.89
N VAL A 256 -13.12 -17.97 8.53
CA VAL A 256 -12.61 -16.63 8.30
C VAL A 256 -12.70 -15.83 9.59
N ARG A 257 -11.54 -15.33 10.08
CA ARG A 257 -11.44 -14.47 11.27
C ARG A 257 -10.98 -13.06 10.95
N GLY A 258 -10.29 -12.87 9.82
CA GLY A 258 -9.74 -11.60 9.37
C GLY A 258 -9.21 -11.73 7.94
N ILE A 259 -8.61 -10.65 7.40
CA ILE A 259 -8.12 -10.59 6.02
C ILE A 259 -7.12 -11.71 5.71
N THR A 260 -6.16 -11.99 6.60
CA THR A 260 -5.18 -13.06 6.38
C THR A 260 -5.86 -14.42 6.25
N SER A 261 -6.75 -14.77 7.17
CA SER A 261 -7.50 -16.03 7.12
C SER A 261 -8.48 -16.08 5.93
N TRP A 262 -9.03 -14.95 5.48
CA TRP A 262 -9.79 -14.86 4.24
C TRP A 262 -8.94 -15.24 3.02
N GLN A 263 -7.72 -14.69 2.92
CA GLN A 263 -6.79 -15.01 1.85
C GLN A 263 -6.40 -16.48 1.87
N ASP A 264 -6.06 -17.02 3.05
CA ASP A 264 -5.73 -18.43 3.23
C ASP A 264 -6.89 -19.33 2.82
N CYS A 265 -8.14 -19.02 3.21
CA CYS A 265 -9.32 -19.77 2.83
C CYS A 265 -9.59 -19.74 1.33
N VAL A 266 -9.36 -18.62 0.64
CA VAL A 266 -9.47 -18.56 -0.82
C VAL A 266 -8.38 -19.36 -1.50
N VAL A 267 -7.14 -19.28 -1.03
CA VAL A 267 -6.02 -20.09 -1.53
C VAL A 267 -6.30 -21.59 -1.33
N GLN A 268 -6.81 -21.98 -0.17
CA GLN A 268 -7.23 -23.35 0.10
C GLN A 268 -8.31 -23.82 -0.89
N ALA A 269 -9.32 -22.98 -1.17
CA ALA A 269 -10.37 -23.28 -2.15
C ALA A 269 -9.84 -23.41 -3.60
N ILE A 270 -8.71 -22.76 -3.93
CA ILE A 270 -8.02 -22.95 -5.23
C ILE A 270 -7.32 -24.32 -5.29
N GLN A 271 -6.63 -24.69 -4.20
CA GLN A 271 -5.78 -25.89 -4.16
C GLN A 271 -6.57 -27.18 -3.96
N GLU A 272 -7.67 -27.12 -3.21
CA GLU A 272 -8.47 -28.30 -2.91
C GLU A 272 -9.40 -28.66 -4.07
N PRO A 273 -9.58 -29.97 -4.35
CA PRO A 273 -10.57 -30.45 -5.32
C PRO A 273 -11.99 -30.17 -4.82
N ASN A 274 -12.98 -30.31 -5.72
CA ASN A 274 -14.39 -30.23 -5.34
C ASN A 274 -14.70 -31.33 -4.30
N VAL A 275 -15.26 -30.92 -3.15
CA VAL A 275 -15.70 -31.86 -2.11
C VAL A 275 -17.02 -32.52 -2.48
N GLY A 276 -17.14 -33.79 -2.11
CA GLY A 276 -18.40 -34.54 -2.20
C GLY A 276 -19.27 -34.32 -0.96
N TYR A 277 -20.51 -34.76 -1.04
CA TYR A 277 -21.52 -34.68 0.02
C TYR A 277 -22.07 -36.08 0.30
N CYS A 278 -22.22 -36.45 1.55
CA CYS A 278 -22.83 -37.71 1.96
C CYS A 278 -24.35 -37.59 1.86
N ILE A 279 -24.94 -37.96 0.72
CA ILE A 279 -26.36 -37.80 0.40
C ILE A 279 -27.13 -39.09 0.72
N PRO A 280 -28.33 -39.06 1.36
CA PRO A 280 -29.14 -40.21 1.62
C PRO A 280 -29.86 -40.72 0.35
N ASP A 281 -30.01 -42.02 0.20
CA ASP A 281 -30.70 -42.69 -0.93
C ASP A 281 -32.11 -42.16 -1.18
N SER A 282 -32.84 -41.88 -0.11
CA SER A 282 -34.20 -41.38 -0.21
C SER A 282 -34.24 -40.02 -0.88
N PHE A 283 -33.26 -39.13 -0.57
CA PHE A 283 -33.19 -37.80 -1.14
C PHE A 283 -32.89 -37.86 -2.65
N ILE A 284 -31.97 -38.75 -3.08
CA ILE A 284 -31.62 -38.92 -4.48
C ILE A 284 -32.85 -39.42 -5.27
N LYS A 285 -33.52 -40.49 -4.76
CA LYS A 285 -34.69 -41.08 -5.41
C LYS A 285 -35.86 -40.07 -5.56
N GLU A 286 -35.98 -39.12 -4.68
CA GLU A 286 -37.09 -38.15 -4.68
C GLU A 286 -36.76 -36.90 -5.53
N HIS A 287 -35.48 -36.52 -5.62
CA HIS A 287 -35.10 -35.21 -6.22
C HIS A 287 -34.21 -35.35 -7.45
N ASP A 288 -33.94 -36.54 -7.94
CA ASP A 288 -33.14 -36.77 -9.14
C ASP A 288 -33.93 -36.44 -10.40
N GLU A 289 -33.48 -35.44 -11.16
CA GLU A 289 -34.01 -35.00 -12.44
C GLU A 289 -33.02 -35.34 -13.59
N SER A 290 -32.26 -36.44 -13.47
CA SER A 290 -31.22 -36.76 -14.43
C SER A 290 -31.77 -37.15 -15.79
N VAL A 291 -31.09 -36.69 -16.84
CA VAL A 291 -31.22 -37.11 -18.20
C VAL A 291 -30.00 -38.01 -18.56
N PRO A 292 -30.00 -38.78 -19.68
CA PRO A 292 -28.84 -39.60 -20.07
C PRO A 292 -27.55 -38.78 -20.05
N ALA A 293 -26.57 -39.26 -19.29
CA ALA A 293 -25.31 -38.57 -19.06
C ALA A 293 -24.51 -38.41 -20.35
N LYS A 294 -23.96 -37.22 -20.57
CA LYS A 294 -23.10 -36.87 -21.69
C LYS A 294 -21.75 -36.41 -21.16
N HIS A 295 -20.71 -37.16 -21.52
CA HIS A 295 -19.33 -36.77 -21.21
C HIS A 295 -18.87 -35.65 -22.14
N ILE A 296 -18.51 -34.50 -21.57
CA ILE A 296 -18.02 -33.34 -22.30
C ILE A 296 -16.48 -33.32 -22.24
N SER A 297 -15.90 -33.58 -21.06
CA SER A 297 -14.45 -33.71 -20.84
C SER A 297 -14.16 -34.81 -19.82
N GLU A 298 -12.87 -35.08 -19.53
CA GLU A 298 -12.46 -36.05 -18.50
C GLU A 298 -13.03 -35.76 -17.10
N SER A 299 -13.30 -34.50 -16.79
CA SER A 299 -13.78 -34.06 -15.47
C SER A 299 -15.22 -33.53 -15.47
N LEU A 300 -15.84 -33.33 -16.65
CA LEU A 300 -17.17 -32.75 -16.78
C LEU A 300 -18.14 -33.70 -17.44
N VAL A 301 -19.15 -34.13 -16.70
CA VAL A 301 -20.28 -34.90 -17.17
C VAL A 301 -21.54 -34.07 -17.00
N GLU A 302 -22.32 -33.92 -18.05
CA GLU A 302 -23.59 -33.26 -18.08
C GLU A 302 -24.71 -34.28 -17.99
N CYS A 303 -25.52 -34.21 -16.94
CA CYS A 303 -26.65 -35.14 -16.73
C CYS A 303 -27.94 -34.39 -16.38
N CYS A 304 -27.93 -33.02 -16.47
CA CYS A 304 -29.10 -32.21 -16.26
C CYS A 304 -29.72 -31.71 -17.59
N GLY A 305 -31.04 -31.64 -17.64
CA GLY A 305 -31.73 -31.11 -18.82
C GLY A 305 -31.57 -29.59 -18.95
N SER A 306 -31.71 -29.08 -20.18
CA SER A 306 -31.57 -27.63 -20.48
C SER A 306 -32.57 -26.72 -19.74
N ASN A 307 -33.61 -27.28 -19.15
CA ASN A 307 -34.64 -26.55 -18.41
C ASN A 307 -34.33 -26.38 -16.92
N SER A 308 -33.17 -26.86 -16.43
CA SER A 308 -32.80 -26.87 -15.03
C SER A 308 -31.51 -26.07 -14.75
N PRO A 309 -31.50 -24.74 -14.94
CA PRO A 309 -30.28 -23.92 -14.92
C PRO A 309 -29.62 -23.81 -13.56
N ARG A 310 -30.28 -24.26 -12.48
CA ARG A 310 -29.75 -24.24 -11.08
C ARG A 310 -29.37 -25.65 -10.59
N HIS A 311 -29.53 -26.69 -11.41
CA HIS A 311 -29.15 -28.05 -11.09
C HIS A 311 -27.72 -28.32 -11.51
N LEU A 312 -27.05 -29.16 -10.76
CA LEU A 312 -25.72 -29.65 -11.07
C LEU A 312 -25.73 -31.18 -11.21
N CYS A 313 -24.92 -31.68 -12.10
CA CYS A 313 -24.66 -33.11 -12.20
C CYS A 313 -23.73 -33.54 -11.07
N PHE A 314 -24.17 -34.47 -10.25
CA PHE A 314 -23.39 -35.07 -9.17
C PHE A 314 -23.01 -36.50 -9.57
N GLU A 315 -21.73 -36.84 -9.41
CA GLU A 315 -21.16 -38.16 -9.69
C GLU A 315 -21.01 -38.96 -8.39
N TYR A 316 -21.45 -40.17 -8.40
CA TYR A 316 -21.25 -41.14 -7.30
C TYR A 316 -19.77 -41.50 -7.17
N VAL A 317 -19.20 -41.28 -6.00
CA VAL A 317 -17.83 -41.68 -5.67
C VAL A 317 -17.93 -43.04 -4.97
N GLY A 318 -17.77 -44.11 -5.71
CA GLY A 318 -17.82 -45.48 -5.21
C GLY A 318 -16.52 -46.26 -5.46
N THR A 319 -16.43 -47.48 -4.92
CA THR A 319 -15.38 -48.43 -5.28
C THR A 319 -15.89 -49.30 -6.45
N ASP A 320 -15.02 -49.58 -7.41
CA ASP A 320 -15.37 -50.34 -8.66
C ASP A 320 -15.88 -51.77 -8.42
N ASP A 321 -15.80 -52.29 -7.19
CA ASP A 321 -16.08 -53.68 -6.84
C ASP A 321 -17.51 -53.95 -6.33
N GLU A 322 -18.37 -52.94 -6.09
CA GLU A 322 -19.73 -53.12 -5.59
C GLU A 322 -20.79 -52.76 -6.64
N PRO A 323 -21.87 -53.55 -6.80
CA PRO A 323 -22.97 -53.18 -7.67
C PRO A 323 -23.61 -51.91 -7.17
N LEU A 324 -23.61 -50.85 -8.03
CA LEU A 324 -24.17 -49.54 -7.73
C LEU A 324 -25.67 -49.65 -7.37
N PRO A 325 -26.09 -49.38 -6.14
CA PRO A 325 -27.49 -49.34 -5.74
C PRO A 325 -28.21 -48.10 -6.26
N LEU A 326 -27.46 -47.11 -6.79
CA LEU A 326 -27.91 -45.77 -7.23
C LEU A 326 -27.37 -45.47 -8.62
N PRO A 327 -27.98 -44.51 -9.35
CA PRO A 327 -27.42 -44.06 -10.62
C PRO A 327 -26.04 -43.44 -10.43
N GLN A 328 -25.13 -43.68 -11.37
CA GLN A 328 -23.76 -43.15 -11.33
C GLN A 328 -23.72 -41.63 -11.36
N HIS A 329 -24.69 -41.04 -12.03
CA HIS A 329 -24.84 -39.59 -12.14
C HIS A 329 -26.26 -39.19 -11.78
N SER A 330 -26.43 -38.17 -10.95
CA SER A 330 -27.73 -37.64 -10.53
C SER A 330 -27.78 -36.11 -10.71
N CYS A 331 -28.85 -35.63 -11.28
CA CYS A 331 -29.10 -34.21 -11.47
C CYS A 331 -29.85 -33.64 -10.27
N LEU A 332 -29.15 -32.90 -9.42
CA LEU A 332 -29.70 -32.39 -8.15
C LEU A 332 -29.61 -30.86 -8.10
N LEU A 333 -30.60 -30.23 -7.44
CA LEU A 333 -30.52 -28.82 -7.14
C LEU A 333 -29.43 -28.56 -6.10
N ALA A 334 -28.35 -27.89 -6.49
CA ALA A 334 -27.17 -27.64 -5.64
C ALA A 334 -27.54 -27.01 -4.29
N ARG A 335 -28.53 -26.10 -4.28
CA ARG A 335 -29.05 -25.47 -3.05
C ARG A 335 -29.61 -26.50 -2.07
N ASN A 336 -30.42 -27.41 -2.53
CA ASN A 336 -31.03 -28.42 -1.68
C ASN A 336 -29.97 -29.35 -1.05
N VAL A 337 -28.95 -29.73 -1.83
CA VAL A 337 -27.83 -30.55 -1.32
C VAL A 337 -27.07 -29.84 -0.21
N VAL A 338 -26.76 -28.56 -0.40
CA VAL A 338 -26.01 -27.77 0.59
C VAL A 338 -26.83 -27.46 1.85
N ASP A 339 -28.13 -27.16 1.69
CA ASP A 339 -29.03 -26.81 2.82
C ASP A 339 -29.29 -28.00 3.74
N LEU A 340 -29.07 -29.24 3.30
CA LEU A 340 -29.12 -30.42 4.14
C LEU A 340 -27.98 -30.45 5.20
N LYS A 341 -26.96 -29.58 5.09
CA LYS A 341 -25.78 -29.50 5.98
C LYS A 341 -25.12 -30.86 6.22
N LEU A 342 -25.01 -31.65 5.18
CA LEU A 342 -24.46 -32.98 5.21
C LEU A 342 -22.95 -32.98 5.46
N GLN A 343 -22.45 -34.14 5.95
CA GLN A 343 -21.02 -34.37 6.05
C GLN A 343 -20.38 -34.37 4.65
N HIS A 344 -19.20 -33.78 4.52
CA HIS A 344 -18.42 -33.81 3.31
C HIS A 344 -17.65 -35.11 3.20
N CYS A 345 -17.39 -35.55 1.98
CA CYS A 345 -16.67 -36.77 1.70
C CYS A 345 -15.66 -36.58 0.55
N SER A 346 -14.61 -37.35 0.58
CA SER A 346 -13.62 -37.48 -0.51
C SER A 346 -13.56 -38.89 -1.06
N ALA A 347 -13.93 -39.87 -0.23
CA ALA A 347 -13.94 -41.29 -0.54
C ALA A 347 -15.16 -42.00 0.10
N PRO A 348 -15.55 -43.20 -0.35
CA PRO A 348 -16.71 -43.93 0.18
C PRO A 348 -16.71 -44.13 1.71
N PRO A 349 -15.58 -44.46 2.38
CA PRO A 349 -15.59 -44.71 3.82
C PRO A 349 -15.86 -43.45 4.69
N ASP A 350 -15.85 -42.26 4.08
CA ASP A 350 -16.12 -41.00 4.83
C ASP A 350 -17.59 -40.87 5.20
N CYS A 351 -18.50 -41.58 4.51
CA CYS A 351 -19.93 -41.52 4.75
C CYS A 351 -20.43 -42.66 5.64
N PRO A 352 -21.39 -42.42 6.57
CA PRO A 352 -22.10 -43.49 7.27
C PRO A 352 -22.80 -44.47 6.29
N SER A 353 -23.03 -45.71 6.73
CA SER A 353 -23.54 -46.83 5.89
C SER A 353 -24.88 -46.62 5.21
N SER A 354 -25.64 -45.56 5.56
CA SER A 354 -26.91 -45.18 4.91
C SER A 354 -26.80 -43.98 3.97
N LEU A 355 -25.61 -43.42 3.79
CA LEU A 355 -25.34 -42.23 3.00
C LEU A 355 -24.28 -42.56 1.95
N HIS A 356 -24.42 -41.96 0.78
CA HIS A 356 -23.47 -42.16 -0.32
C HIS A 356 -22.75 -40.86 -0.70
N CYS A 357 -21.47 -40.98 -1.05
CA CYS A 357 -20.65 -39.83 -1.44
C CYS A 357 -20.96 -39.44 -2.89
N PHE A 358 -21.47 -38.24 -3.10
CA PHE A 358 -21.68 -37.62 -4.40
C PHE A 358 -20.88 -36.37 -4.55
N ARG A 359 -20.16 -36.22 -5.62
CA ARG A 359 -19.32 -35.05 -5.93
C ARG A 359 -19.87 -34.30 -7.14
N PRO A 360 -19.94 -32.94 -7.13
CA PRO A 360 -20.36 -32.21 -8.31
C PRO A 360 -19.35 -32.39 -9.46
N SER A 361 -19.84 -32.76 -10.63
CA SER A 361 -19.07 -32.88 -11.87
C SER A 361 -18.88 -31.50 -12.47
N LEU A 362 -17.68 -30.96 -12.39
CA LEU A 362 -17.32 -29.60 -12.80
C LEU A 362 -15.98 -29.59 -13.53
N GLU A 363 -15.74 -28.56 -14.35
CA GLU A 363 -14.43 -28.36 -14.95
C GLU A 363 -13.34 -28.14 -13.89
N ASN A 364 -12.07 -28.46 -14.24
CA ASN A 364 -10.95 -28.38 -13.32
C ASN A 364 -10.71 -26.99 -12.70
N SER A 365 -11.11 -25.92 -13.40
CA SER A 365 -10.99 -24.54 -12.93
C SER A 365 -12.19 -24.05 -12.12
N THR A 366 -13.31 -24.77 -12.15
CA THR A 366 -14.57 -24.39 -11.52
C THR A 366 -14.78 -25.11 -10.20
N ARG A 367 -15.23 -24.38 -9.19
CA ARG A 367 -15.54 -24.89 -7.85
C ARG A 367 -16.95 -24.48 -7.43
N LEU A 368 -17.60 -25.38 -6.67
CA LEU A 368 -18.79 -25.04 -5.90
C LEU A 368 -18.38 -24.55 -4.53
N ILE A 369 -18.46 -23.28 -4.29
CA ILE A 369 -17.98 -22.62 -3.06
C ILE A 369 -19.17 -22.16 -2.23
N GLN A 370 -19.14 -22.52 -0.95
CA GLN A 370 -20.09 -22.08 0.06
C GLN A 370 -19.51 -20.91 0.85
N ILE A 371 -20.17 -19.76 0.77
CA ILE A 371 -19.77 -18.56 1.52
C ILE A 371 -20.81 -18.33 2.63
N HIS A 372 -20.38 -18.55 3.87
CA HIS A 372 -21.24 -18.38 5.03
C HIS A 372 -21.21 -16.94 5.53
N ARG A 373 -22.39 -16.35 5.62
CA ARG A 373 -22.61 -15.01 6.18
C ARG A 373 -23.02 -15.10 7.64
N ALA A 374 -22.66 -14.09 8.44
CA ALA A 374 -23.12 -14.00 9.83
C ALA A 374 -24.66 -13.83 9.92
N ARG A 375 -25.26 -13.22 8.91
CA ARG A 375 -26.72 -13.02 8.79
C ARG A 375 -27.15 -13.35 7.36
N GLY A 376 -28.20 -14.15 7.23
CA GLY A 376 -28.76 -14.57 5.95
C GLY A 376 -28.34 -15.98 5.52
N PRO A 377 -28.83 -16.46 4.38
CA PRO A 377 -28.54 -17.80 3.87
C PRO A 377 -27.08 -17.88 3.35
N THR A 378 -26.55 -19.09 3.32
CA THR A 378 -25.25 -19.38 2.69
C THR A 378 -25.30 -19.03 1.22
N VAL A 379 -24.32 -18.29 0.72
CA VAL A 379 -24.18 -17.99 -0.70
C VAL A 379 -23.45 -19.13 -1.38
N LEU A 380 -24.02 -19.62 -2.49
CA LEU A 380 -23.38 -20.62 -3.33
C LEU A 380 -22.78 -19.91 -4.54
N TYR A 381 -21.51 -20.04 -4.70
CA TYR A 381 -20.77 -19.53 -5.85
C TYR A 381 -20.26 -20.68 -6.70
N LEU A 382 -20.57 -20.63 -7.98
CA LEU A 382 -20.08 -21.59 -8.99
C LEU A 382 -19.15 -20.83 -9.94
N GLY A 383 -17.86 -21.11 -9.86
CA GLY A 383 -16.85 -20.40 -10.66
C GLY A 383 -15.43 -20.61 -10.17
N GLY A 384 -14.49 -19.81 -10.69
CA GLY A 384 -13.10 -19.84 -10.27
C GLY A 384 -12.92 -19.22 -8.87
N PRO A 385 -12.28 -19.91 -7.90
CA PRO A 385 -12.04 -19.31 -6.57
C PRO A 385 -11.20 -18.03 -6.63
N ALA A 386 -10.29 -17.90 -7.60
CA ALA A 386 -9.50 -16.70 -7.81
C ALA A 386 -10.36 -15.46 -8.12
N ASP A 387 -11.52 -15.64 -8.75
CA ASP A 387 -12.45 -14.56 -9.06
C ASP A 387 -13.01 -13.91 -7.79
N ILE A 388 -13.19 -14.70 -6.72
CA ILE A 388 -13.61 -14.18 -5.40
C ILE A 388 -12.59 -13.19 -4.88
N TYR A 389 -11.29 -13.53 -4.95
CA TYR A 389 -10.20 -12.66 -4.51
C TYR A 389 -10.12 -11.36 -5.32
N HIS A 390 -10.30 -11.44 -6.64
CA HIS A 390 -10.19 -10.29 -7.54
C HIS A 390 -11.45 -9.43 -7.64
N SER A 391 -12.59 -9.96 -7.20
CA SER A 391 -13.89 -9.27 -7.31
C SER A 391 -14.36 -8.65 -6.00
N ILE A 392 -13.84 -9.08 -4.85
CA ILE A 392 -14.31 -8.63 -3.53
C ILE A 392 -13.17 -7.97 -2.76
N THR A 393 -13.42 -6.76 -2.29
CA THR A 393 -12.58 -6.11 -1.27
C THR A 393 -13.23 -6.29 0.09
N VAL A 394 -12.44 -6.78 1.04
CA VAL A 394 -12.90 -7.04 2.41
C VAL A 394 -12.07 -6.27 3.42
N THR A 395 -12.67 -5.96 4.57
CA THR A 395 -12.04 -5.28 5.70
C THR A 395 -12.18 -6.08 6.99
N ASP A 396 -11.18 -5.94 7.89
CA ASP A 396 -11.22 -6.49 9.25
C ASP A 396 -12.07 -5.63 10.21
N PHE A 397 -12.37 -4.40 9.81
CA PHE A 397 -13.09 -3.44 10.63
C PHE A 397 -14.60 -3.60 10.47
N ILE A 398 -15.20 -4.43 11.34
CA ILE A 398 -16.64 -4.66 11.35
C ILE A 398 -17.29 -3.64 12.27
N SER A 399 -18.00 -2.67 11.69
CA SER A 399 -18.62 -1.58 12.46
C SER A 399 -19.71 -2.10 13.42
N ILE A 400 -19.59 -1.75 14.71
CA ILE A 400 -20.63 -2.00 15.73
C ILE A 400 -21.77 -0.99 15.57
N TYR A 401 -21.45 0.24 15.19
CA TYR A 401 -22.41 1.35 15.05
C TYR A 401 -22.57 1.76 13.60
N LYS A 402 -23.78 1.82 13.09
CA LYS A 402 -24.09 2.12 11.68
C LYS A 402 -23.57 3.48 11.15
N PHE A 403 -23.28 4.43 12.05
CA PHE A 403 -22.78 5.75 11.66
C PHE A 403 -21.26 5.83 11.51
N PHE A 404 -20.51 4.79 11.92
CA PHE A 404 -19.09 4.67 11.68
C PHE A 404 -18.84 3.77 10.46
N PRO A 405 -18.47 4.33 9.29
CA PRO A 405 -18.16 3.50 8.14
C PRO A 405 -16.83 2.74 8.36
N SER A 406 -16.80 1.49 7.94
CA SER A 406 -15.61 0.62 8.01
C SER A 406 -14.43 1.15 7.19
N SER A 407 -14.71 1.96 6.17
CA SER A 407 -13.69 2.56 5.30
C SER A 407 -12.77 3.58 6.01
N ILE A 408 -13.21 4.23 7.10
CA ILE A 408 -12.39 5.22 7.82
C ILE A 408 -11.15 4.58 8.47
N PRO A 409 -11.27 3.50 9.27
CA PRO A 409 -10.10 2.81 9.82
C PRO A 409 -9.12 2.31 8.76
N ASP A 410 -9.63 1.73 7.67
CA ASP A 410 -8.80 1.24 6.57
C ASP A 410 -8.05 2.38 5.88
N ALA A 411 -8.73 3.49 5.60
CA ALA A 411 -8.12 4.69 5.04
C ALA A 411 -7.03 5.27 5.95
N LEU A 412 -7.29 5.31 7.28
CA LEU A 412 -6.31 5.80 8.26
C LEU A 412 -5.11 4.87 8.39
N THR A 413 -5.35 3.55 8.44
CA THR A 413 -4.28 2.54 8.47
C THR A 413 -3.39 2.67 7.22
N LYS A 414 -4.01 2.78 6.05
CA LYS A 414 -3.33 2.95 4.77
C LYS A 414 -2.54 4.25 4.72
N LEU A 415 -3.12 5.36 5.18
CA LEU A 415 -2.41 6.64 5.29
C LEU A 415 -1.18 6.53 6.20
N CYS A 416 -1.32 5.91 7.38
CA CYS A 416 -0.20 5.72 8.30
C CYS A 416 0.91 4.83 7.70
N GLN A 417 0.55 3.78 6.96
CA GLN A 417 1.51 2.94 6.24
C GLN A 417 2.28 3.74 5.18
N PHE A 418 1.60 4.57 4.37
CA PHE A 418 2.27 5.42 3.40
C PHE A 418 3.09 6.54 4.04
N VAL A 419 2.63 7.14 5.14
CA VAL A 419 3.44 8.11 5.91
C VAL A 419 4.71 7.45 6.43
N THR A 420 4.63 6.23 6.97
CA THR A 420 5.81 5.45 7.40
C THR A 420 6.76 5.24 6.23
N LEU A 421 6.24 4.80 5.09
CA LEU A 421 7.02 4.48 3.90
C LEU A 421 7.71 5.72 3.31
N PHE A 422 6.97 6.80 3.07
CA PHE A 422 7.52 8.03 2.50
C PHE A 422 8.44 8.77 3.47
N SER A 423 8.12 8.82 4.78
CA SER A 423 8.99 9.45 5.77
C SER A 423 10.31 8.70 5.93
N SER A 424 10.30 7.38 5.96
CA SER A 424 11.53 6.59 5.99
C SER A 424 12.35 6.74 4.71
N GLY A 425 11.70 6.74 3.54
CA GLY A 425 12.33 6.99 2.26
C GLY A 425 12.99 8.37 2.19
N LEU A 426 12.28 9.43 2.58
CA LEU A 426 12.83 10.79 2.65
C LEU A 426 13.99 10.90 3.66
N ALA A 427 13.91 10.21 4.80
CA ALA A 427 15.02 10.19 5.76
C ALA A 427 16.28 9.54 5.16
N ILE A 428 16.12 8.41 4.45
CA ILE A 428 17.23 7.71 3.78
C ILE A 428 17.81 8.58 2.67
N LEU A 429 16.98 9.19 1.82
CA LEU A 429 17.46 10.01 0.71
C LEU A 429 18.17 11.28 1.20
N ASN A 430 17.58 11.97 2.20
CA ASN A 430 18.17 13.22 2.72
C ASN A 430 19.40 13.01 3.56
N VAL A 431 19.65 11.82 4.11
CA VAL A 431 20.90 11.56 4.88
C VAL A 431 22.07 11.16 3.99
N ILE A 432 21.83 10.66 2.78
CA ILE A 432 22.90 10.30 1.83
C ILE A 432 23.62 11.58 1.38
N PRO A 433 24.97 11.64 1.41
CA PRO A 433 25.72 12.80 0.95
C PRO A 433 25.67 12.90 -0.56
N CYS A 434 24.62 13.50 -1.10
CA CYS A 434 24.45 13.77 -2.53
C CYS A 434 23.95 15.20 -2.75
N PHE A 435 24.16 15.73 -3.97
CA PHE A 435 23.76 17.10 -4.31
C PHE A 435 22.26 17.32 -4.14
N TYR A 436 21.90 18.50 -3.68
CA TYR A 436 20.53 18.98 -3.42
C TYR A 436 19.79 18.38 -2.23
N PHE A 437 20.41 17.46 -1.48
CA PHE A 437 19.85 16.89 -0.25
C PHE A 437 20.64 17.35 0.98
N ASP A 438 20.05 17.23 2.17
CA ASP A 438 20.67 17.66 3.43
C ASP A 438 22.01 16.99 3.69
N GLY A 439 22.16 15.73 3.25
CA GLY A 439 23.38 14.95 3.40
C GLY A 439 24.63 15.61 2.84
N GLN A 440 24.48 16.45 1.80
CA GLN A 440 25.56 17.29 1.28
C GLN A 440 26.08 18.27 2.36
N PHE A 441 25.16 19.01 2.97
CA PHE A 441 25.49 20.03 3.99
C PHE A 441 25.92 19.39 5.29
N ILE A 442 25.28 18.30 5.69
CA ILE A 442 25.68 17.49 6.86
C ILE A 442 27.11 16.99 6.69
N MET A 443 27.46 16.41 5.52
CA MET A 443 28.80 15.89 5.26
C MET A 443 29.85 17.00 5.25
N HIS A 444 29.53 18.17 4.65
CA HIS A 444 30.41 19.32 4.69
C HIS A 444 30.71 19.75 6.12
N THR A 445 29.68 19.94 6.95
CA THR A 445 29.84 20.37 8.34
C THR A 445 30.53 19.29 9.20
N LEU A 446 30.26 18.00 8.95
CA LEU A 446 30.96 16.89 9.60
C LEU A 446 32.47 16.90 9.28
N SER A 447 32.84 17.18 8.04
CA SER A 447 34.24 17.27 7.64
C SER A 447 34.98 18.38 8.43
N GLU A 448 34.31 19.50 8.68
CA GLU A 448 34.86 20.59 9.50
C GLU A 448 35.00 20.17 10.98
N VAL A 449 34.09 19.39 11.54
CA VAL A 449 34.17 18.93 12.95
C VAL A 449 35.24 17.87 13.14
N PHE A 450 35.25 16.81 12.33
CA PHE A 450 36.06 15.62 12.56
C PHE A 450 37.45 15.68 11.92
N LEU A 451 37.59 16.36 10.77
CA LEU A 451 38.85 16.42 10.05
C LEU A 451 39.71 17.66 10.40
N SER A 452 39.15 18.68 11.05
CA SER A 452 39.89 19.92 11.35
C SER A 452 41.24 19.70 12.07
N ARG A 453 41.29 18.70 12.95
CA ARG A 453 42.54 18.35 13.68
C ARG A 453 43.56 17.58 12.83
N ARG A 454 43.12 16.78 11.85
CA ARG A 454 43.99 15.92 11.02
C ARG A 454 44.33 16.57 9.68
N VAL A 455 43.44 17.38 9.14
CA VAL A 455 43.60 18.08 7.87
C VAL A 455 43.38 19.58 8.14
N PRO A 456 44.44 20.34 8.45
CA PRO A 456 44.32 21.74 8.86
C PRO A 456 43.89 22.65 7.71
N MET A 457 44.16 22.28 6.44
CA MET A 457 43.79 23.08 5.27
C MET A 457 42.28 22.98 4.98
N ALA A 458 41.57 24.12 5.04
CA ALA A 458 40.15 24.18 4.77
C ALA A 458 39.78 23.70 3.33
N THR A 459 40.58 24.08 2.33
CA THR A 459 40.43 23.64 0.95
C THR A 459 40.50 22.12 0.79
N ALA A 460 41.35 21.44 1.52
CA ALA A 460 41.46 19.99 1.47
C ALA A 460 40.21 19.31 2.12
N ARG A 461 39.69 19.86 3.23
CA ARG A 461 38.43 19.37 3.84
C ARG A 461 37.26 19.54 2.90
N GLN A 462 37.13 20.70 2.24
CA GLN A 462 36.12 20.96 1.22
C GLN A 462 36.22 19.98 0.04
N ALA A 463 37.43 19.72 -0.46
CA ALA A 463 37.67 18.74 -1.51
C ALA A 463 37.23 17.33 -1.12
N ILE A 464 37.58 16.88 0.13
CA ILE A 464 37.14 15.58 0.65
C ILE A 464 35.62 15.50 0.72
N SER A 465 34.95 16.52 1.27
CA SER A 465 33.49 16.58 1.35
C SER A 465 32.86 16.52 -0.05
N LEU A 466 33.42 17.27 -1.00
CA LEU A 466 32.96 17.27 -2.39
C LEU A 466 33.11 15.90 -3.05
N CYS A 467 34.25 15.23 -2.88
CA CYS A 467 34.45 13.88 -3.42
C CYS A 467 33.43 12.88 -2.85
N ILE A 468 33.11 12.93 -1.55
CA ILE A 468 32.10 12.08 -0.92
C ILE A 468 30.70 12.40 -1.48
N THR A 469 30.39 13.67 -1.68
CA THR A 469 29.13 14.10 -2.26
C THR A 469 28.96 13.66 -3.72
N ILE A 470 30.02 13.75 -4.53
CA ILE A 470 30.04 13.22 -5.89
C ILE A 470 29.82 11.70 -5.87
N PHE A 471 30.54 10.98 -5.00
CA PHE A 471 30.37 9.53 -4.88
C PHE A 471 28.92 9.16 -4.52
N GLY A 472 28.33 9.81 -3.52
CA GLY A 472 26.92 9.57 -3.14
C GLY A 472 25.94 9.88 -4.26
N THR A 473 26.20 10.95 -5.03
CA THR A 473 25.35 11.32 -6.19
C THR A 473 25.45 10.27 -7.30
N VAL A 474 26.66 9.83 -7.65
CA VAL A 474 26.86 8.78 -8.65
C VAL A 474 26.21 7.46 -8.21
N MET A 475 26.40 7.09 -6.94
CA MET A 475 25.78 5.91 -6.34
C MET A 475 24.27 5.94 -6.47
N LEU A 476 23.62 7.08 -6.18
CA LEU A 476 22.15 7.23 -6.27
C LEU A 476 21.68 7.16 -7.73
N ILE A 477 22.42 7.74 -8.67
CA ILE A 477 22.13 7.64 -10.12
C ILE A 477 22.23 6.18 -10.58
N VAL A 478 23.29 5.47 -10.20
CA VAL A 478 23.46 4.04 -10.52
C VAL A 478 22.32 3.21 -9.91
N TYR A 479 21.93 3.48 -8.67
CA TYR A 479 20.81 2.82 -8.03
C TYR A 479 19.51 2.98 -8.85
N ILE A 480 19.17 4.22 -9.24
CA ILE A 480 17.96 4.48 -10.04
C ILE A 480 18.02 3.76 -11.39
N LEU A 481 19.17 3.81 -12.09
CA LEU A 481 19.34 3.14 -13.39
C LEU A 481 19.21 1.61 -13.26
N VAL A 482 19.84 1.01 -12.25
CA VAL A 482 19.73 -0.44 -11.99
C VAL A 482 18.28 -0.82 -11.72
N MET A 483 17.57 -0.06 -10.89
CA MET A 483 16.16 -0.33 -10.57
C MET A 483 15.24 -0.21 -11.80
N ILE A 484 15.51 0.76 -12.68
CA ILE A 484 14.76 0.89 -13.95
C ILE A 484 15.03 -0.32 -14.85
N ILE A 485 16.30 -0.74 -15.01
CA ILE A 485 16.67 -1.87 -15.87
C ILE A 485 16.13 -3.20 -15.37
N THR A 486 16.10 -3.38 -14.04
CA THR A 486 15.60 -4.65 -13.42
C THR A 486 14.09 -4.75 -13.38
N ALA A 487 13.40 -3.64 -13.63
CA ALA A 487 11.94 -3.60 -13.63
C ALA A 487 11.32 -3.85 -15.02
N TYR A 488 12.13 -3.70 -16.08
CA TYR A 488 11.79 -4.08 -17.45
C TYR A 488 12.35 -5.47 -17.79
#